data_120231190dff6c6781a48ce9c5cdf1e4
#
_entry.id   120231190dff6c6781a48ce9c5cdf1e4
#
_cell.length_a   1.000
_cell.length_b   1.000
_cell.length_c   1.000
_cell.angle_alpha   90.00
_cell.angle_beta   90.00
_cell.angle_gamma   90.00
#
_symmetry.space_group_name_H-M   'P 1'
#
loop_
_entity.id
_entity.type
_entity.pdbx_description
1 polymer ?
#
loop_
_entity_poly.entity_id
_entity_poly.type
_entity_poly.pdbx_seq_one_letter_code
_entity_poly.pdbx_strand_id
1 'polypeptide(L)'
;VSLEGKVCMDVGASTGGFTDCMLQNGAVKVYSTDVGYGQLDWKLRNDPRVVCMEKTNIRYVLPEHLEEKADFSSIDVSFISLTKVLLPVRNLLTDEGEIVCLIKPQFEAGREKVGKKGVVRDPAVHLEVIEKVIAYAAAIHLEPRHLSFSPIKGPEGNIEYLLHLKKRPEEQEIISRLDTDPETVVREAHQELD
;
A
#
# COMPACT_ATOMS: atom_id res chain seq x y z
N VAL A 1 -11.21 2.36 -7.92
CA VAL A 1 -10.73 1.09 -8.49
C VAL A 1 -11.84 0.05 -8.39
N SER A 2 -12.18 -0.58 -9.51
CA SER A 2 -13.17 -1.65 -9.50
C SER A 2 -12.45 -2.98 -9.24
N LEU A 3 -12.97 -3.77 -8.30
CA LEU A 3 -12.40 -5.07 -7.93
C LEU A 3 -13.21 -6.27 -8.43
N GLU A 4 -14.35 -6.02 -9.09
CA GLU A 4 -15.21 -7.08 -9.58
C GLU A 4 -14.46 -8.04 -10.52
N GLY A 5 -14.47 -9.33 -10.19
CA GLY A 5 -13.82 -10.36 -10.98
C GLY A 5 -12.29 -10.38 -10.91
N LYS A 6 -11.67 -9.59 -10.05
CA LYS A 6 -10.22 -9.45 -10.00
C LYS A 6 -9.55 -10.40 -9.01
N VAL A 7 -8.33 -10.77 -9.34
CA VAL A 7 -7.39 -11.44 -8.43
C VAL A 7 -6.65 -10.35 -7.70
N CYS A 8 -6.68 -10.38 -6.39
CA CYS A 8 -6.10 -9.34 -5.54
C CYS A 8 -5.03 -9.89 -4.62
N MET A 9 -4.20 -8.97 -4.10
CA MET A 9 -3.19 -9.26 -3.11
C MET A 9 -3.31 -8.25 -1.98
N ASP A 10 -3.26 -8.74 -0.75
CA ASP A 10 -3.27 -7.92 0.47
C ASP A 10 -1.90 -8.09 1.14
N VAL A 11 -1.05 -7.09 0.99
CA VAL A 11 0.31 -7.09 1.56
C VAL A 11 0.27 -6.42 2.93
N GLY A 12 0.59 -7.19 3.97
CA GLY A 12 0.42 -6.76 5.35
C GLY A 12 -1.02 -7.00 5.81
N ALA A 13 -1.55 -8.19 5.54
CA ALA A 13 -2.97 -8.50 5.74
C ALA A 13 -3.44 -8.39 7.19
N SER A 14 -2.56 -8.69 8.17
CA SER A 14 -2.90 -8.65 9.59
C SER A 14 -4.18 -9.47 9.88
N THR A 15 -5.21 -8.86 10.47
CA THR A 15 -6.49 -9.52 10.74
C THR A 15 -7.35 -9.71 9.50
N GLY A 16 -7.04 -9.00 8.39
CA GLY A 16 -7.70 -9.19 7.12
C GLY A 16 -8.73 -8.13 6.74
N GLY A 17 -8.63 -6.93 7.32
CA GLY A 17 -9.59 -5.85 7.00
C GLY A 17 -9.64 -5.52 5.51
N PHE A 18 -8.51 -5.37 4.85
CA PHE A 18 -8.47 -5.12 3.41
C PHE A 18 -8.87 -6.36 2.60
N THR A 19 -8.48 -7.56 3.04
CA THR A 19 -8.92 -8.81 2.40
C THR A 19 -10.43 -8.89 2.38
N ASP A 20 -11.08 -8.67 3.51
CA ASP A 20 -12.54 -8.68 3.62
C ASP A 20 -13.17 -7.63 2.72
N CYS A 21 -12.64 -6.42 2.74
CA CYS A 21 -13.12 -5.32 1.88
C CYS A 21 -13.04 -5.70 0.40
N MET A 22 -11.92 -6.28 -0.05
CA MET A 22 -11.76 -6.69 -1.44
C MET A 22 -12.75 -7.78 -1.83
N LEU A 23 -12.99 -8.75 -0.96
CA LEU A 23 -13.98 -9.81 -1.22
C LEU A 23 -15.39 -9.24 -1.32
N GLN A 24 -15.76 -8.32 -0.44
CA GLN A 24 -17.07 -7.65 -0.48
C GLN A 24 -17.26 -6.81 -1.74
N ASN A 25 -16.17 -6.38 -2.37
CA ASN A 25 -16.21 -5.59 -3.60
C ASN A 25 -16.01 -6.44 -4.87
N GLY A 26 -16.15 -7.76 -4.76
CA GLY A 26 -16.23 -8.64 -5.91
C GLY A 26 -14.94 -9.33 -6.31
N ALA A 27 -13.86 -9.23 -5.54
CA ALA A 27 -12.63 -9.96 -5.81
C ALA A 27 -12.91 -11.47 -5.82
N VAL A 28 -12.36 -12.18 -6.82
CA VAL A 28 -12.56 -13.63 -6.94
C VAL A 28 -11.50 -14.44 -6.22
N LYS A 29 -10.36 -13.80 -5.89
CA LYS A 29 -9.26 -14.41 -5.17
C LYS A 29 -8.47 -13.32 -4.47
N VAL A 30 -8.01 -13.58 -3.25
CA VAL A 30 -7.12 -12.67 -2.51
C VAL A 30 -5.97 -13.47 -1.92
N TYR A 31 -4.75 -13.12 -2.32
CA TYR A 31 -3.53 -13.58 -1.65
C TYR A 31 -3.29 -12.69 -0.44
N SER A 32 -3.52 -13.21 0.75
CA SER A 32 -3.34 -12.46 2.00
C SER A 32 -1.97 -12.78 2.58
N THR A 33 -1.02 -11.86 2.42
CA THR A 33 0.38 -12.05 2.85
C THR A 33 0.66 -11.26 4.12
N ASP A 34 1.42 -11.86 5.02
CA ASP A 34 1.86 -11.21 6.25
C ASP A 34 3.15 -11.87 6.75
N VAL A 35 4.02 -11.07 7.37
CA VAL A 35 5.23 -11.58 8.02
C VAL A 35 4.89 -12.29 9.33
N GLY A 36 3.74 -11.99 9.93
CA GLY A 36 3.24 -12.60 11.16
C GLY A 36 2.56 -13.93 10.93
N TYR A 37 2.00 -14.45 12.00
CA TYR A 37 1.36 -15.76 12.01
C TYR A 37 0.12 -15.75 12.88
N GLY A 38 -0.94 -16.40 12.39
CA GLY A 38 -2.16 -16.65 13.17
C GLY A 38 -3.06 -15.42 13.38
N GLN A 39 -2.80 -14.32 12.68
CA GLN A 39 -3.57 -13.07 12.87
C GLN A 39 -4.80 -12.98 11.98
N LEU A 40 -4.80 -13.64 10.82
CA LEU A 40 -5.90 -13.55 9.87
C LEU A 40 -7.18 -14.12 10.49
N ASP A 41 -8.27 -13.35 10.41
CA ASP A 41 -9.58 -13.73 10.94
C ASP A 41 -9.98 -15.13 10.44
N TRP A 42 -10.57 -15.93 11.32
CA TRP A 42 -10.97 -17.31 11.04
C TRP A 42 -11.89 -17.44 9.82
N LYS A 43 -12.84 -16.53 9.65
CA LYS A 43 -13.75 -16.56 8.50
C LYS A 43 -13.02 -16.37 7.19
N LEU A 44 -12.03 -15.48 7.17
CA LEU A 44 -11.21 -15.23 5.98
C LEU A 44 -10.28 -16.39 5.69
N ARG A 45 -9.67 -16.95 6.73
CA ARG A 45 -8.77 -18.10 6.62
C ARG A 45 -9.50 -19.31 5.99
N ASN A 46 -10.77 -19.46 6.24
CA ASN A 46 -11.58 -20.56 5.73
C ASN A 46 -12.37 -20.22 4.46
N ASP A 47 -12.27 -18.99 3.96
CA ASP A 47 -12.91 -18.61 2.71
C ASP A 47 -12.12 -19.20 1.53
N PRO A 48 -12.78 -19.97 0.63
CA PRO A 48 -12.07 -20.61 -0.49
C PRO A 48 -11.44 -19.63 -1.47
N ARG A 49 -11.83 -18.36 -1.45
CA ARG A 49 -11.24 -17.31 -2.27
C ARG A 49 -9.95 -16.74 -1.70
N VAL A 50 -9.64 -17.03 -0.45
CA VAL A 50 -8.48 -16.51 0.26
C VAL A 50 -7.34 -17.52 0.25
N VAL A 51 -6.17 -17.07 -0.21
CA VAL A 51 -4.92 -17.81 -0.10
C VAL A 51 -4.13 -17.18 1.04
N CYS A 52 -4.07 -17.85 2.19
CA CYS A 52 -3.37 -17.36 3.36
C CYS A 52 -1.87 -17.64 3.23
N MET A 53 -1.07 -16.56 3.18
CA MET A 53 0.39 -16.63 3.06
C MET A 53 1.03 -15.96 4.27
N GLU A 54 1.04 -16.68 5.38
CA GLU A 54 1.64 -16.23 6.64
C GLU A 54 3.14 -16.49 6.68
N LYS A 55 3.85 -15.86 7.63
CA LYS A 55 5.31 -15.93 7.76
C LYS A 55 6.00 -15.69 6.41
N THR A 56 5.42 -14.78 5.62
CA THR A 56 5.84 -14.51 4.25
C THR A 56 6.33 -13.09 4.14
N ASN A 57 7.58 -12.93 3.69
CA ASN A 57 8.14 -11.63 3.36
C ASN A 57 7.92 -11.36 1.88
N ILE A 58 7.08 -10.38 1.58
CA ILE A 58 6.70 -10.03 0.19
C ILE A 58 7.90 -9.71 -0.69
N ARG A 59 9.00 -9.23 -0.12
CA ARG A 59 10.23 -8.93 -0.86
C ARG A 59 10.81 -10.14 -1.57
N TYR A 60 10.51 -11.34 -1.11
CA TYR A 60 11.07 -12.60 -1.62
C TYR A 60 10.04 -13.48 -2.33
N VAL A 61 8.80 -13.00 -2.48
CA VAL A 61 7.80 -13.73 -3.25
C VAL A 61 8.03 -13.46 -4.74
N LEU A 62 8.15 -14.53 -5.51
CA LEU A 62 8.35 -14.48 -6.95
C LEU A 62 7.06 -14.84 -7.69
N PRO A 63 6.89 -14.41 -8.96
CA PRO A 63 5.70 -14.74 -9.73
C PRO A 63 5.40 -16.24 -9.78
N GLU A 64 6.42 -17.09 -9.86
CA GLU A 64 6.26 -18.55 -9.88
C GLU A 64 5.73 -19.14 -8.58
N HIS A 65 5.74 -18.39 -7.49
CA HIS A 65 5.15 -18.81 -6.21
C HIS A 65 3.62 -18.64 -6.20
N LEU A 66 3.06 -17.93 -7.17
CA LEU A 66 1.63 -17.68 -7.27
C LEU A 66 1.02 -18.51 -8.39
N GLU A 67 -0.23 -18.96 -8.22
CA GLU A 67 -0.95 -19.61 -9.30
C GLU A 67 -1.17 -18.68 -10.48
N GLU A 68 -1.40 -17.40 -10.20
CA GLU A 68 -1.59 -16.35 -11.21
C GLU A 68 -1.20 -15.01 -10.64
N LYS A 69 -0.83 -14.08 -11.50
CA LYS A 69 -0.51 -12.71 -11.10
C LYS A 69 -1.77 -11.98 -10.63
N ALA A 70 -1.57 -10.98 -9.79
CA ALA A 70 -2.66 -10.19 -9.26
C ALA A 70 -2.98 -8.99 -10.17
N ASP A 71 -4.25 -8.61 -10.20
CA ASP A 71 -4.73 -7.44 -10.92
C ASP A 71 -4.70 -6.19 -10.05
N PHE A 72 -4.68 -6.37 -8.75
CA PHE A 72 -4.70 -5.29 -7.77
C PHE A 72 -3.99 -5.73 -6.50
N SER A 73 -3.28 -4.81 -5.86
CA SER A 73 -2.70 -5.03 -4.53
C SER A 73 -2.94 -3.85 -3.61
N SER A 74 -3.38 -4.12 -2.39
CA SER A 74 -3.25 -3.19 -1.27
C SER A 74 -1.91 -3.44 -0.59
N ILE A 75 -1.32 -2.39 -0.01
CA ILE A 75 -0.09 -2.49 0.78
C ILE A 75 -0.27 -1.68 2.06
N ASP A 76 -0.23 -2.38 3.18
CA ASP A 76 -0.31 -1.79 4.52
C ASP A 76 0.76 -2.46 5.39
N VAL A 77 1.99 -1.96 5.30
CA VAL A 77 3.14 -2.52 6.00
C VAL A 77 3.67 -1.56 7.06
N SER A 78 4.28 -2.11 8.10
CA SER A 78 4.87 -1.35 9.19
C SER A 78 6.34 -1.71 9.36
N PHE A 79 7.13 -0.76 9.87
CA PHE A 79 8.56 -0.93 10.17
C PHE A 79 9.44 -1.20 8.94
N ILE A 80 8.96 -0.82 7.77
CA ILE A 80 9.70 -0.94 6.51
C ILE A 80 9.24 0.17 5.57
N SER A 81 10.15 0.68 4.73
CA SER A 81 9.82 1.67 3.71
C SER A 81 9.15 1.02 2.51
N LEU A 82 8.18 1.72 1.91
CA LEU A 82 7.56 1.32 0.65
C LEU A 82 8.58 1.18 -0.48
N THR A 83 9.71 1.89 -0.41
CA THR A 83 10.77 1.77 -1.42
C THR A 83 11.41 0.37 -1.47
N LYS A 84 11.17 -0.45 -0.45
CA LYS A 84 11.64 -1.84 -0.41
C LYS A 84 10.58 -2.85 -0.83
N VAL A 85 9.32 -2.42 -0.90
CA VAL A 85 8.16 -3.31 -1.11
C VAL A 85 7.53 -3.12 -2.49
N LEU A 86 7.53 -1.89 -3.02
CA LEU A 86 6.83 -1.57 -4.26
C LEU A 86 7.31 -2.36 -5.48
N LEU A 87 8.61 -2.51 -5.66
CA LEU A 87 9.12 -3.25 -6.82
C LEU A 87 8.77 -4.75 -6.76
N PRO A 88 8.99 -5.45 -5.65
CA PRO A 88 8.52 -6.84 -5.53
C PRO A 88 7.04 -7.00 -5.84
N VAL A 89 6.19 -6.12 -5.32
CA VAL A 89 4.74 -6.18 -5.58
C VAL A 89 4.43 -5.92 -7.05
N ARG A 90 5.08 -4.92 -7.66
CA ARG A 90 4.92 -4.63 -9.09
C ARG A 90 5.16 -5.87 -9.94
N ASN A 91 6.18 -6.65 -9.60
CA ASN A 91 6.54 -7.85 -10.35
C ASN A 91 5.51 -8.98 -10.21
N LEU A 92 4.63 -8.90 -9.22
CA LEU A 92 3.56 -9.88 -9.01
C LEU A 92 2.24 -9.46 -9.67
N LEU A 93 2.20 -8.28 -10.29
CA LEU A 93 1.00 -7.74 -10.92
C LEU A 93 0.95 -8.06 -12.42
N THR A 94 -0.27 -8.19 -12.94
CA THR A 94 -0.52 -8.20 -14.38
C THR A 94 -0.11 -6.85 -14.98
N ASP A 95 -0.02 -6.78 -16.31
CA ASP A 95 0.41 -5.55 -17.00
C ASP A 95 -0.52 -4.35 -16.77
N GLU A 96 -1.79 -4.61 -16.47
CA GLU A 96 -2.77 -3.58 -16.14
C GLU A 96 -2.99 -3.42 -14.63
N GLY A 97 -2.10 -3.99 -13.83
CA GLY A 97 -2.24 -4.01 -12.38
C GLY A 97 -2.18 -2.63 -11.73
N GLU A 98 -2.83 -2.54 -10.58
CA GLU A 98 -2.89 -1.31 -9.79
C GLU A 98 -2.57 -1.60 -8.33
N ILE A 99 -2.10 -0.56 -7.63
CA ILE A 99 -1.74 -0.62 -6.22
C ILE A 99 -2.41 0.53 -5.49
N VAL A 100 -2.92 0.25 -4.29
CA VAL A 100 -3.21 1.29 -3.30
C VAL A 100 -2.34 0.99 -2.08
N CYS A 101 -1.45 1.92 -1.74
CA CYS A 101 -0.56 1.74 -0.61
C CYS A 101 -0.74 2.85 0.42
N LEU A 102 -0.53 2.49 1.69
CA LEU A 102 -0.51 3.44 2.80
C LEU A 102 0.91 3.99 2.96
N ILE A 103 1.03 5.31 2.89
CA ILE A 103 2.26 6.01 3.20
C ILE A 103 2.20 6.39 4.67
N LYS A 104 3.16 5.88 5.44
CA LYS A 104 3.24 6.08 6.89
C LYS A 104 4.51 6.85 7.21
N PRO A 105 4.41 8.17 7.43
CA PRO A 105 5.60 9.00 7.67
C PRO A 105 6.51 8.46 8.78
N GLN A 106 5.93 7.84 9.81
CA GLN A 106 6.70 7.26 10.91
C GLN A 106 7.66 6.14 10.50
N PHE A 107 7.43 5.50 9.36
CA PHE A 107 8.31 4.44 8.82
C PHE A 107 9.07 4.86 7.57
N GLU A 108 8.84 6.08 7.09
CA GLU A 108 9.51 6.62 5.90
C GLU A 108 10.52 7.71 6.23
N ALA A 109 10.27 8.48 7.28
CA ALA A 109 11.18 9.52 7.73
C ALA A 109 12.37 8.91 8.52
N GLY A 110 13.52 9.57 8.50
CA GLY A 110 14.65 9.18 9.33
C GLY A 110 14.31 9.31 10.82
N ARG A 111 15.01 8.55 11.67
CA ARG A 111 14.77 8.53 13.12
C ARG A 111 14.81 9.92 13.74
N GLU A 112 15.68 10.80 13.26
CA GLU A 112 15.84 12.18 13.74
C GLU A 112 14.59 13.03 13.53
N LYS A 113 13.71 12.62 12.63
CA LYS A 113 12.45 13.33 12.32
C LYS A 113 11.23 12.72 12.98
N VAL A 114 11.42 11.62 13.70
CA VAL A 114 10.35 10.95 14.44
C VAL A 114 10.37 11.40 15.88
N GLY A 115 9.26 11.97 16.35
CA GLY A 115 9.15 12.49 17.70
C GLY A 115 8.84 11.42 18.74
N LYS A 116 8.43 11.90 19.92
CA LYS A 116 8.05 11.04 21.04
C LYS A 116 6.91 10.10 20.62
N LYS A 117 6.93 8.88 21.15
CA LYS A 117 5.92 7.83 20.87
C LYS A 117 5.88 7.38 19.41
N GLY A 118 6.93 7.65 18.63
CA GLY A 118 6.99 7.27 17.24
C GLY A 118 6.05 8.06 16.33
N VAL A 119 5.80 9.33 16.66
CA VAL A 119 4.88 10.19 15.88
C VAL A 119 5.66 11.22 15.09
N VAL A 120 5.34 11.35 13.81
CA VAL A 120 5.83 12.41 12.93
C VAL A 120 4.73 13.48 12.83
N ARG A 121 4.97 14.66 13.39
CA ARG A 121 3.97 15.73 13.48
C ARG A 121 4.16 16.85 12.45
N ASP A 122 5.39 17.04 11.97
CA ASP A 122 5.74 18.14 11.08
C ASP A 122 5.16 17.94 9.67
N PRO A 123 4.25 18.82 9.22
CA PRO A 123 3.70 18.73 7.86
C PRO A 123 4.75 18.74 6.76
N ALA A 124 5.86 19.47 6.96
CA ALA A 124 6.95 19.52 5.98
C ALA A 124 7.61 18.16 5.82
N VAL A 125 7.73 17.39 6.90
CA VAL A 125 8.26 16.01 6.84
C VAL A 125 7.29 15.08 6.12
N HIS A 126 5.99 15.24 6.36
CA HIS A 126 4.96 14.47 5.63
C HIS A 126 5.07 14.71 4.12
N LEU A 127 5.20 15.97 3.72
CA LEU A 127 5.33 16.31 2.30
C LEU A 127 6.60 15.71 1.68
N GLU A 128 7.72 15.83 2.36
CA GLU A 128 8.99 15.24 1.92
C GLU A 128 8.89 13.73 1.73
N VAL A 129 8.25 13.04 2.67
CA VAL A 129 8.03 11.58 2.61
C VAL A 129 7.16 11.21 1.42
N ILE A 130 6.05 11.92 1.22
CA ILE A 130 5.14 11.65 0.10
C ILE A 130 5.86 11.85 -1.24
N GLU A 131 6.58 12.95 -1.39
CA GLU A 131 7.32 13.24 -2.62
C GLU A 131 8.39 12.19 -2.92
N LYS A 132 9.08 11.72 -1.89
CA LYS A 132 10.07 10.63 -2.01
C LYS A 132 9.43 9.34 -2.53
N VAL A 133 8.29 8.95 -1.96
CA VAL A 133 7.59 7.73 -2.38
C VAL A 133 7.07 7.86 -3.81
N ILE A 134 6.50 9.00 -4.17
CA ILE A 134 6.01 9.27 -5.52
C ILE A 134 7.15 9.20 -6.54
N ALA A 135 8.28 9.82 -6.24
CA ALA A 135 9.45 9.81 -7.13
C ALA A 135 9.98 8.39 -7.33
N TYR A 136 10.06 7.61 -6.25
CA TYR A 136 10.48 6.22 -6.33
C TYR A 136 9.52 5.38 -7.18
N ALA A 137 8.22 5.54 -6.96
CA ALA A 137 7.20 4.81 -7.73
C ALA A 137 7.31 5.10 -9.22
N ALA A 138 7.45 6.37 -9.59
CA ALA A 138 7.62 6.76 -10.98
C ALA A 138 8.91 6.17 -11.59
N ALA A 139 9.99 6.11 -10.82
CA ALA A 139 11.27 5.56 -11.27
C ALA A 139 11.19 4.05 -11.58
N ILE A 140 10.27 3.33 -10.94
CA ILE A 140 10.04 1.90 -11.19
C ILE A 140 8.80 1.64 -12.04
N HIS A 141 8.34 2.64 -12.79
CA HIS A 141 7.23 2.54 -13.75
C HIS A 141 5.89 2.19 -13.11
N LEU A 142 5.64 2.80 -11.95
CA LEU A 142 4.33 2.86 -11.31
C LEU A 142 3.85 4.30 -11.40
N GLU A 143 2.77 4.53 -12.14
CA GLU A 143 2.23 5.87 -12.38
C GLU A 143 1.37 6.33 -11.22
N PRO A 144 1.74 7.42 -10.51
CA PRO A 144 0.88 8.00 -9.49
C PRO A 144 -0.41 8.57 -10.10
N ARG A 145 -1.56 8.14 -9.56
CA ARG A 145 -2.88 8.51 -10.08
C ARG A 145 -3.69 9.34 -9.09
N HIS A 146 -3.76 8.91 -7.83
CA HIS A 146 -4.56 9.56 -6.80
C HIS A 146 -3.80 9.57 -5.49
N LEU A 147 -3.94 10.66 -4.75
CA LEU A 147 -3.38 10.81 -3.41
C LEU A 147 -4.45 11.39 -2.49
N SER A 148 -4.62 10.79 -1.32
CA SER A 148 -5.50 11.31 -0.29
C SER A 148 -4.93 10.98 1.08
N PHE A 149 -5.56 11.47 2.16
CA PHE A 149 -5.18 11.06 3.50
C PHE A 149 -6.22 10.09 4.06
N SER A 150 -5.77 9.19 4.94
CA SER A 150 -6.66 8.28 5.65
C SER A 150 -7.52 9.10 6.62
N PRO A 151 -8.85 8.89 6.66
CA PRO A 151 -9.71 9.61 7.60
C PRO A 151 -9.50 9.16 9.05
N ILE A 152 -8.80 8.06 9.26
CA ILE A 152 -8.50 7.50 10.58
C ILE A 152 -6.99 7.59 10.80
N LYS A 153 -6.59 8.15 11.94
CA LYS A 153 -5.17 8.17 12.33
C LYS A 153 -4.67 6.76 12.64
N GLY A 154 -3.42 6.51 12.29
CA GLY A 154 -2.73 5.28 12.62
C GLY A 154 -2.28 5.24 14.09
N PRO A 155 -1.44 4.26 14.44
CA PRO A 155 -0.95 4.10 15.81
C PRO A 155 -0.35 5.38 16.37
N GLU A 156 -0.60 5.63 17.65
CA GLU A 156 -0.11 6.78 18.41
C GLU A 156 -0.53 8.14 17.83
N GLY A 157 -1.52 8.15 16.92
CA GLY A 157 -2.05 9.36 16.32
C GLY A 157 -1.31 9.82 15.07
N ASN A 158 -0.56 8.95 14.40
CA ASN A 158 0.09 9.28 13.13
C ASN A 158 -0.94 9.48 12.01
N ILE A 159 -0.79 10.55 11.24
CA ILE A 159 -1.53 10.75 10.00
C ILE A 159 -0.89 9.89 8.92
N GLU A 160 -1.71 9.15 8.18
CA GLU A 160 -1.28 8.28 7.10
C GLU A 160 -1.97 8.65 5.80
N TYR A 161 -1.33 8.34 4.68
CA TYR A 161 -1.79 8.76 3.35
C TYR A 161 -2.03 7.55 2.46
N LEU A 162 -2.94 7.71 1.50
CA LEU A 162 -3.29 6.68 0.53
C LEU A 162 -2.79 7.11 -0.84
N LEU A 163 -1.98 6.28 -1.47
CA LEU A 163 -1.45 6.53 -2.82
C LEU A 163 -1.92 5.43 -3.76
N HIS A 164 -2.59 5.82 -4.84
CA HIS A 164 -3.02 4.93 -5.91
C HIS A 164 -2.03 5.01 -7.07
N LEU A 165 -1.54 3.84 -7.48
CA LEU A 165 -0.54 3.68 -8.52
C LEU A 165 -1.04 2.72 -9.59
N LYS A 166 -0.64 2.96 -10.84
CA LYS A 166 -0.92 2.03 -11.94
C LYS A 166 0.38 1.56 -12.59
N LYS A 167 0.49 0.25 -12.80
CA LYS A 167 1.64 -0.34 -13.49
C LYS A 167 1.67 0.10 -14.95
N ARG A 168 2.85 0.48 -15.43
CA ARG A 168 3.10 0.86 -16.82
C ARG A 168 4.28 0.06 -17.37
N PRO A 169 4.38 -0.07 -18.71
CA PRO A 169 5.54 -0.73 -19.33
C PRO A 169 6.86 -0.03 -18.95
N GLU A 170 7.93 -0.80 -18.84
CA GLU A 170 9.25 -0.27 -18.48
C GLU A 170 9.80 0.74 -19.51
N GLU A 171 9.36 0.65 -20.76
CA GLU A 171 9.77 1.56 -21.83
C GLU A 171 9.07 2.92 -21.75
N GLN A 172 7.98 3.02 -20.98
CA GLN A 172 7.21 4.25 -20.86
C GLN A 172 7.80 5.17 -19.80
N GLU A 173 8.07 6.42 -20.18
CA GLU A 173 8.44 7.45 -19.21
C GLU A 173 7.19 7.81 -18.38
N ILE A 174 7.36 7.87 -17.06
CA ILE A 174 6.26 8.13 -16.15
C ILE A 174 6.22 9.60 -15.79
N ILE A 175 5.07 10.22 -16.09
CA ILE A 175 4.73 11.56 -15.64
C ILE A 175 3.65 11.40 -14.58
N SER A 176 3.82 12.04 -13.43
CA SER A 176 2.82 11.98 -12.37
C SER A 176 1.50 12.59 -12.87
N ARG A 177 0.40 11.85 -12.65
CA ARG A 177 -0.95 12.27 -13.02
C ARG A 177 -1.83 12.35 -11.79
N LEU A 178 -1.27 12.86 -10.70
CA LEU A 178 -2.03 13.02 -9.46
C LEU A 178 -3.19 14.03 -9.68
N ASP A 179 -4.34 13.66 -9.15
CA ASP A 179 -5.54 14.48 -9.17
C ASP A 179 -5.50 15.61 -8.14
N THR A 180 -4.64 15.47 -7.12
CA THR A 180 -4.50 16.45 -6.04
C THR A 180 -3.02 16.66 -5.74
N ASP A 181 -2.62 17.94 -5.59
CA ASP A 181 -1.27 18.31 -5.21
C ASP A 181 -0.91 17.77 -3.80
N PRO A 182 0.26 17.15 -3.61
CA PRO A 182 0.67 16.61 -2.31
C PRO A 182 0.65 17.65 -1.18
N GLU A 183 1.07 18.86 -1.45
CA GLU A 183 1.05 19.94 -0.44
C GLU A 183 -0.36 20.22 0.06
N THR A 184 -1.33 20.25 -0.87
CA THR A 184 -2.75 20.43 -0.54
C THR A 184 -3.27 19.28 0.33
N VAL A 185 -2.94 18.05 -0.01
CA VAL A 185 -3.37 16.85 0.75
C VAL A 185 -2.82 16.90 2.18
N VAL A 186 -1.55 17.22 2.35
CA VAL A 186 -0.93 17.33 3.67
C VAL A 186 -1.60 18.42 4.49
N ARG A 187 -1.84 19.59 3.90
CA ARG A 187 -2.49 20.70 4.59
C ARG A 187 -3.89 20.33 5.06
N GLU A 188 -4.69 19.73 4.19
CA GLU A 188 -6.04 19.31 4.51
C GLU A 188 -6.07 18.24 5.60
N ALA A 189 -5.14 17.28 5.54
CA ALA A 189 -5.03 16.23 6.55
C ALA A 189 -4.79 16.83 7.94
N HIS A 190 -3.88 17.78 8.04
CA HIS A 190 -3.57 18.43 9.32
C HIS A 190 -4.72 19.32 9.80
N GLN A 191 -5.47 19.94 8.88
CA GLN A 191 -6.63 20.73 9.25
C GLN A 191 -7.77 19.88 9.80
N GLU A 192 -7.98 18.69 9.27
CA GLU A 192 -9.08 17.83 9.69
C GLU A 192 -8.75 16.95 10.89
N LEU A 193 -7.50 16.49 10.99
CA LEU A 193 -7.14 15.44 11.96
C LEU A 193 -6.37 15.96 13.18
N ASP A 194 -5.79 17.14 13.12
CA ASP A 194 -5.04 17.72 14.26
C ASP A 194 -5.91 18.64 15.14
#